data_cae25f6db8a9d8dfb797143c62875e0e
#
_entry.id   cae25f6db8a9d8dfb797143c62875e0e
#
_cell.length_a   1.000
_cell.length_b   1.000
_cell.length_c   1.000
_cell.angle_alpha   90.00
_cell.angle_beta   90.00
_cell.angle_gamma   90.00
#
_symmetry.space_group_name_H-M   'P 1'
#
loop_
_entity.id
_entity.type
_entity.pdbx_description
1 polymer ?
#
loop_
_entity_poly.entity_id
_entity_poly.type
_entity_poly.pdbx_seq_one_letter_code
_entity_poly.pdbx_strand_id
1 'polypeptide(L)'
;MSTDAEPERLPGSSIYLAISNAVVGVLREYTGRGPTKARTTIRENVVLVMLEQALTKGEQVLVDKGRGDRVLALRREYQEAMREEGSARVAELTGRNVVAMMSANHLDPDLGAEIFVLDGPPEIPGHDT
;
A
#
# COMPACT_ATOMS: atom_id res chain seq x y z
N MET A 1 -22.02 -18.46 -6.47
CA MET A 1 -21.76 -18.30 -6.28
C MET A 1 -21.45 -18.14 -6.27
N SER A 2 -21.20 -18.14 -6.26
CA SER A 2 -20.64 -17.81 -6.08
C SER A 2 -20.22 -17.62 -5.94
N THR A 3 -20.11 -17.45 -6.07
CA THR A 3 -19.57 -17.08 -5.79
C THR A 3 -19.13 -17.00 -5.49
N ASP A 4 -19.02 -16.92 -5.60
CA ASP A 4 -18.58 -16.71 -5.13
C ASP A 4 -17.90 -16.86 -4.88
N ALA A 5 -17.65 -16.78 -5.15
CA ALA A 5 -17.10 -16.87 -4.70
C ALA A 5 -16.48 -17.11 -4.43
N GLU A 6 -15.99 -17.12 -4.46
CA GLU A 6 -15.45 -17.26 -3.90
C GLU A 6 -14.93 -17.48 -3.04
N PRO A 7 -14.74 -17.17 -2.93
CA PRO A 7 -14.25 -17.20 -1.56
C PRO A 7 -13.51 -18.38 -1.12
N GLU A 8 -13.73 -19.29 -1.69
CA GLU A 8 -13.11 -20.49 -1.24
C GLU A 8 -11.68 -20.54 -1.45
N ARG A 9 -11.14 -19.52 -2.04
CA ARG A 9 -9.72 -19.52 -2.17
C ARG A 9 -9.06 -19.34 -0.81
N LEU A 10 -7.77 -19.48 -0.75
CA LEU A 10 -7.02 -19.46 0.49
C LEU A 10 -7.17 -18.11 1.19
N PRO A 11 -7.59 -18.09 2.46
CA PRO A 11 -7.79 -16.82 3.15
C PRO A 11 -6.54 -15.95 3.22
N GLY A 12 -5.36 -16.56 3.39
CA GLY A 12 -4.13 -15.80 3.43
C GLY A 12 -3.87 -15.05 2.14
N SER A 13 -4.15 -15.69 1.00
CA SER A 13 -4.00 -15.05 -0.29
C SER A 13 -4.96 -13.89 -0.43
N SER A 14 -6.17 -14.04 0.07
CA SER A 14 -7.18 -12.99 -0.01
C SER A 14 -6.77 -11.74 0.75
N ILE A 15 -6.18 -11.89 1.93
CA ILE A 15 -5.82 -10.71 2.71
C ILE A 15 -4.66 -9.96 2.06
N TYR A 16 -3.69 -10.67 1.48
CA TYR A 16 -2.59 -10.01 0.78
C TYR A 16 -3.13 -9.17 -0.37
N LEU A 17 -3.99 -9.75 -1.18
CA LEU A 17 -4.57 -9.03 -2.31
C LEU A 17 -5.47 -7.90 -1.84
N ALA A 18 -6.24 -8.13 -0.78
CA ALA A 18 -7.14 -7.09 -0.27
C ALA A 18 -6.35 -5.88 0.22
N ILE A 19 -5.23 -6.10 0.89
CA ILE A 19 -4.40 -4.99 1.36
C ILE A 19 -3.80 -4.25 0.17
N SER A 20 -3.27 -4.97 -0.82
CA SER A 20 -2.73 -4.35 -2.02
C SER A 20 -3.78 -3.47 -2.69
N ASN A 21 -4.99 -3.99 -2.86
CA ASN A 21 -6.07 -3.25 -3.50
C ASN A 21 -6.49 -2.03 -2.70
N ALA A 22 -6.50 -2.15 -1.37
CA ALA A 22 -6.88 -1.02 -0.52
C ALA A 22 -5.86 0.11 -0.64
N VAL A 23 -4.58 -0.21 -0.59
CA VAL A 23 -3.54 0.80 -0.68
C VAL A 23 -3.55 1.44 -2.07
N VAL A 24 -3.68 0.65 -3.13
CA VAL A 24 -3.78 1.19 -4.48
C VAL A 24 -4.98 2.11 -4.62
N GLY A 25 -6.11 1.72 -4.03
CA GLY A 25 -7.33 2.53 -4.09
C GLY A 25 -7.14 3.89 -3.43
N VAL A 26 -6.52 3.92 -2.25
CA VAL A 26 -6.27 5.18 -1.56
C VAL A 26 -5.32 6.06 -2.38
N LEU A 27 -4.25 5.45 -2.90
CA LEU A 27 -3.31 6.21 -3.74
C LEU A 27 -3.99 6.80 -4.95
N ARG A 28 -4.86 6.02 -5.61
CA ARG A 28 -5.56 6.51 -6.79
C ARG A 28 -6.47 7.68 -6.46
N GLU A 29 -7.13 7.63 -5.31
CA GLU A 29 -7.99 8.72 -4.89
C GLU A 29 -7.22 10.02 -4.69
N TYR A 30 -6.02 9.92 -4.12
CA TYR A 30 -5.26 11.12 -3.77
C TYR A 30 -4.40 11.64 -4.91
N THR A 31 -3.85 10.77 -5.73
CA THR A 31 -2.91 11.19 -6.77
C THR A 31 -3.50 11.15 -8.17
N GLY A 32 -4.68 10.56 -8.34
CA GLY A 32 -5.30 10.40 -9.64
C GLY A 32 -4.76 9.23 -10.43
N ARG A 33 -3.77 8.53 -9.89
CA ARG A 33 -3.18 7.40 -10.60
C ARG A 33 -2.65 6.39 -9.60
N GLY A 34 -3.05 5.15 -9.74
CA GLY A 34 -2.50 4.08 -8.93
C GLY A 34 -1.25 3.50 -9.57
N PRO A 35 -0.44 2.79 -8.80
CA PRO A 35 0.71 2.09 -9.35
C PRO A 35 0.26 0.96 -10.26
N THR A 36 1.14 0.54 -11.18
CA THR A 36 0.82 -0.57 -12.06
C THR A 36 0.97 -1.91 -11.35
N LYS A 37 1.70 -1.95 -10.26
CA LYS A 37 1.93 -3.19 -9.54
C LYS A 37 2.04 -2.92 -8.05
N ALA A 38 1.40 -3.75 -7.26
CA ALA A 38 1.48 -3.67 -5.81
C ALA A 38 1.57 -5.08 -5.26
N ARG A 39 2.50 -5.28 -4.33
CA ARG A 39 2.70 -6.58 -3.69
C ARG A 39 2.74 -6.40 -2.20
N THR A 40 1.97 -7.19 -1.48
CA THR A 40 1.91 -7.14 -0.03
C THR A 40 2.67 -8.33 0.56
N THR A 41 3.50 -8.03 1.54
CA THR A 41 4.20 -9.04 2.33
C THR A 41 3.85 -8.79 3.78
N ILE A 42 3.56 -9.85 4.51
CA ILE A 42 3.26 -9.76 5.93
C ILE A 42 4.24 -10.65 6.66
N ARG A 43 4.91 -10.07 7.64
CA ARG A 43 5.82 -10.82 8.48
C ARG A 43 5.58 -10.40 9.92
N GLU A 44 5.10 -11.33 10.73
CA GLU A 44 4.76 -11.04 12.12
C GLU A 44 3.77 -9.88 12.16
N ASN A 45 4.14 -8.76 12.78
CA ASN A 45 3.24 -7.61 12.89
C ASN A 45 3.58 -6.51 11.88
N VAL A 46 4.31 -6.83 10.81
CA VAL A 46 4.70 -5.84 9.82
C VAL A 46 4.04 -6.17 8.48
N VAL A 47 3.37 -5.18 7.91
CA VAL A 47 2.77 -5.27 6.59
C VAL A 47 3.56 -4.35 5.69
N LEU A 48 4.12 -4.91 4.62
CA LEU A 48 4.89 -4.13 3.64
C LEU A 48 4.17 -4.21 2.31
N VAL A 49 3.86 -3.05 1.73
CA VAL A 49 3.26 -2.98 0.40
C VAL A 49 4.28 -2.31 -0.51
N MET A 50 4.81 -3.09 -1.45
CA MET A 50 5.73 -2.56 -2.47
C MET A 50 4.95 -2.14 -3.68
N LEU A 51 5.26 -0.95 -4.18
CA LEU A 51 4.54 -0.31 -5.28
C LEU A 51 5.51 -0.05 -6.41
N GLU A 52 5.04 -0.24 -7.65
CA GLU A 52 5.86 -0.01 -8.83
C GLU A 52 5.11 0.89 -9.80
N GLN A 53 5.86 1.81 -10.41
CA GLN A 53 5.34 2.69 -11.46
C GLN A 53 4.16 3.51 -10.97
N ALA A 54 4.37 4.19 -9.84
CA ALA A 54 3.35 5.02 -9.23
C ALA A 54 3.46 6.50 -9.62
N LEU A 55 4.54 6.90 -10.27
CA LEU A 55 4.72 8.29 -10.67
C LEU A 55 3.72 8.67 -11.75
N THR A 56 3.12 9.84 -11.60
CA THR A 56 2.27 10.38 -12.65
C THR A 56 3.14 10.85 -13.81
N LYS A 57 2.50 11.12 -14.95
CA LYS A 57 3.23 11.61 -16.10
C LYS A 57 3.91 12.94 -15.79
N GLY A 58 3.23 13.83 -15.08
CA GLY A 58 3.83 15.10 -14.70
C GLY A 58 5.00 14.93 -13.76
N GLU A 59 4.90 14.01 -12.83
CA GLU A 59 6.00 13.72 -11.93
C GLU A 59 7.21 13.18 -12.68
N GLN A 60 6.96 12.30 -13.65
CA GLN A 60 8.05 11.75 -14.45
C GLN A 60 8.77 12.85 -15.23
N VAL A 61 8.03 13.83 -15.75
CA VAL A 61 8.62 14.96 -16.46
C VAL A 61 9.55 15.73 -15.52
N LEU A 62 9.12 15.96 -14.29
CA LEU A 62 9.95 16.66 -13.32
C LEU A 62 11.22 15.88 -12.99
N VAL A 63 11.08 14.58 -12.82
CA VAL A 63 12.26 13.72 -12.57
C VAL A 63 13.23 13.83 -13.74
N ASP A 64 12.73 13.74 -14.97
CA ASP A 64 13.55 13.77 -16.15
C ASP A 64 14.28 15.13 -16.30
N LYS A 65 13.69 16.17 -15.74
CA LYS A 65 14.28 17.51 -15.80
C LYS A 65 15.13 17.85 -14.58
N GLY A 66 15.48 16.85 -13.79
CA GLY A 66 16.35 17.05 -12.64
C GLY A 66 15.65 17.65 -11.43
N ARG A 67 14.32 17.59 -11.37
CA ARG A 67 13.55 18.16 -10.27
C ARG A 67 12.88 17.09 -9.43
N GLY A 68 13.57 15.96 -9.27
CA GLY A 68 13.03 14.87 -8.48
C GLY A 68 12.81 15.22 -7.02
N ASP A 69 13.59 16.18 -6.49
CA ASP A 69 13.41 16.61 -5.11
C ASP A 69 12.00 17.17 -4.88
N ARG A 70 11.44 17.86 -5.91
CA ARG A 70 10.09 18.39 -5.80
C ARG A 70 9.05 17.27 -5.81
N VAL A 71 9.32 16.23 -6.58
CA VAL A 71 8.44 15.08 -6.61
C VAL A 71 8.45 14.38 -5.26
N LEU A 72 9.62 14.22 -4.66
CA LEU A 72 9.71 13.59 -3.34
C LEU A 72 8.97 14.40 -2.28
N ALA A 73 9.08 15.72 -2.34
CA ALA A 73 8.38 16.58 -1.40
C ALA A 73 6.86 16.43 -1.55
N LEU A 74 6.38 16.41 -2.80
CA LEU A 74 4.96 16.27 -3.07
C LEU A 74 4.46 14.89 -2.59
N ARG A 75 5.25 13.86 -2.82
CA ARG A 75 4.88 12.52 -2.37
C ARG A 75 4.74 12.46 -0.86
N ARG A 76 5.63 13.13 -0.14
CA ARG A 76 5.52 13.16 1.32
C ARG A 76 4.23 13.82 1.76
N GLU A 77 3.80 14.87 1.06
CA GLU A 77 2.53 15.52 1.40
C GLU A 77 1.34 14.62 1.14
N TYR A 78 1.32 13.92 0.01
CA TYR A 78 0.26 12.96 -0.26
C TYR A 78 0.25 11.87 0.81
N GLN A 79 1.40 11.34 1.17
CA GLN A 79 1.48 10.25 2.13
C GLN A 79 1.03 10.69 3.52
N GLU A 80 1.33 11.93 3.88
CA GLU A 80 0.86 12.46 5.14
C GLU A 80 -0.67 12.58 5.13
N ALA A 81 -1.23 13.06 4.02
CA ALA A 81 -2.67 13.20 3.89
C ALA A 81 -3.38 11.85 3.89
N MET A 82 -2.75 10.83 3.34
CA MET A 82 -3.33 9.49 3.21
C MET A 82 -3.15 8.63 4.46
N ARG A 83 -2.32 9.08 5.40
CA ARG A 83 -1.90 8.23 6.52
C ARG A 83 -3.07 7.67 7.29
N GLU A 84 -4.01 8.52 7.64
CA GLU A 84 -5.13 8.09 8.48
C GLU A 84 -6.02 7.09 7.76
N GLU A 85 -6.36 7.38 6.51
CA GLU A 85 -7.24 6.50 5.76
C GLU A 85 -6.55 5.18 5.43
N GLY A 86 -5.29 5.23 5.03
CA GLY A 86 -4.54 4.02 4.71
C GLY A 86 -4.42 3.11 5.93
N SER A 87 -4.09 3.71 7.07
CA SER A 87 -3.97 2.94 8.31
C SER A 87 -5.29 2.32 8.72
N ALA A 88 -6.38 3.06 8.57
CA ALA A 88 -7.71 2.55 8.93
C ALA A 88 -8.08 1.36 8.06
N ARG A 89 -7.78 1.42 6.76
CA ARG A 89 -8.10 0.34 5.85
C ARG A 89 -7.31 -0.91 6.19
N VAL A 90 -6.02 -0.76 6.47
CA VAL A 90 -5.20 -1.90 6.83
C VAL A 90 -5.63 -2.47 8.17
N ALA A 91 -5.97 -1.61 9.14
CA ALA A 91 -6.44 -2.07 10.43
C ALA A 91 -7.70 -2.92 10.28
N GLU A 92 -8.63 -2.45 9.45
CA GLU A 92 -9.87 -3.17 9.23
C GLU A 92 -9.61 -4.55 8.62
N LEU A 93 -8.71 -4.61 7.65
CA LEU A 93 -8.44 -5.87 6.94
C LEU A 93 -7.66 -6.85 7.79
N THR A 94 -6.82 -6.37 8.70
CA THR A 94 -5.95 -7.25 9.50
C THR A 94 -6.54 -7.59 10.86
N GLY A 95 -7.58 -6.87 11.29
CA GLY A 95 -8.14 -7.04 12.63
C GLY A 95 -7.20 -6.54 13.72
N ARG A 96 -6.22 -5.70 13.37
CA ARG A 96 -5.25 -5.15 14.31
C ARG A 96 -5.20 -3.64 14.19
N ASN A 97 -4.73 -2.98 15.22
CA ASN A 97 -4.50 -1.54 15.14
C ASN A 97 -3.14 -1.29 14.50
N VAL A 98 -3.10 -0.25 13.65
CA VAL A 98 -1.83 0.19 13.07
C VAL A 98 -1.22 1.18 14.04
N VAL A 99 -0.05 0.84 14.58
CA VAL A 99 0.61 1.70 15.57
C VAL A 99 1.66 2.59 14.93
N ALA A 100 2.06 2.30 13.70
CA ALA A 100 3.01 3.15 12.97
C ALA A 100 2.84 2.91 11.48
N MET A 101 3.01 3.97 10.70
CA MET A 101 3.02 3.87 9.25
C MET A 101 4.19 4.67 8.72
N MET A 102 4.95 4.07 7.83
CA MET A 102 6.10 4.70 7.22
C MET A 102 6.01 4.54 5.72
N SER A 103 6.51 5.55 5.01
CA SER A 103 6.51 5.55 3.56
C SER A 103 7.90 5.83 3.05
N ALA A 104 8.23 5.24 1.91
CA ALA A 104 9.50 5.50 1.25
C ALA A 104 9.26 5.58 -0.24
N ASN A 105 10.06 6.43 -0.89
CA ASN A 105 9.91 6.68 -2.33
C ASN A 105 11.26 6.62 -2.99
N HIS A 106 11.31 5.97 -4.15
CA HIS A 106 12.49 5.89 -4.99
C HIS A 106 12.06 6.28 -6.40
N LEU A 107 12.79 7.17 -7.05
CA LEU A 107 12.31 7.75 -8.30
C LEU A 107 12.74 6.98 -9.54
N ASP A 108 13.95 6.45 -9.55
CA ASP A 108 14.46 5.76 -10.73
C ASP A 108 15.37 4.61 -10.29
N PRO A 109 14.86 3.40 -10.27
CA PRO A 109 13.52 2.96 -10.72
C PRO A 109 12.40 3.51 -9.85
N ASP A 110 11.20 3.58 -10.45
CA ASP A 110 10.01 4.12 -9.82
C ASP A 110 9.42 3.07 -8.86
N LEU A 111 9.81 3.17 -7.60
CA LEU A 111 9.38 2.24 -6.56
C LEU A 111 8.89 3.03 -5.35
N GLY A 112 7.93 2.46 -4.66
CA GLY A 112 7.47 3.01 -3.40
C GLY A 112 7.22 1.90 -2.41
N ALA A 113 7.19 2.25 -1.14
CA ALA A 113 6.89 1.29 -0.09
C ALA A 113 6.02 1.96 0.96
N GLU A 114 4.96 1.25 1.37
CA GLU A 114 4.15 1.64 2.50
C GLU A 114 4.29 0.54 3.54
N ILE A 115 4.69 0.92 4.74
CA ILE A 115 4.96 -0.03 5.81
C ILE A 115 4.02 0.26 6.96
N PHE A 116 3.28 -0.76 7.38
CA PHE A 116 2.34 -0.63 8.50
C PHE A 116 2.79 -1.57 9.60
N VAL A 117 3.01 -1.01 10.79
CA VAL A 117 3.36 -1.82 11.96
C VAL A 117 2.10 -1.97 12.80
N LEU A 118 1.76 -3.20 13.08
CA LEU A 118 0.50 -3.52 13.78
C LEU A 118 0.81 -3.81 15.26
N ASP A 119 -0.24 -3.75 16.09
CA ASP A 119 -0.10 -4.07 17.51
C ASP A 119 -0.04 -5.56 17.79
N GLY A 120 -0.05 -6.38 16.74
CA GLY A 120 0.09 -7.82 16.85
C GLY A 120 0.01 -8.43 15.47
N PRO A 121 0.28 -9.72 15.32
CA PRO A 121 0.16 -10.36 14.01
C PRO A 121 -1.27 -10.28 13.49
N PRO A 122 -1.45 -10.14 12.17
CA PRO A 122 -2.79 -10.06 11.61
C PRO A 122 -3.63 -11.28 11.92
N GLU A 123 -4.93 -11.06 12.03
CA GLU A 123 -5.87 -12.15 12.16
C GLU A 123 -6.20 -12.63 10.75
N ILE A 124 -5.60 -13.74 10.36
CA ILE A 124 -5.78 -14.29 9.02
C ILE A 124 -6.56 -15.59 9.16
N PRO A 125 -7.84 -15.60 8.76
CA PRO A 125 -8.65 -16.81 8.92
C PRO A 125 -8.00 -17.98 8.21
N GLY A 126 -7.89 -19.10 8.91
CA GLY A 126 -7.31 -20.30 8.36
C GLY A 126 -5.79 -20.28 8.25
N HIS A 127 -5.15 -19.20 8.65
CA HIS A 127 -3.70 -19.11 8.61
C HIS A 127 -3.12 -19.67 9.88
N ASP A 128 -2.08 -20.46 9.71
CA ASP A 128 -1.47 -21.16 10.80
C ASP A 128 -0.19 -20.49 11.17
N THR A 129 -0.18 -19.62 12.06
CA THR A 129 1.06 -18.95 12.43
C THR A 129 1.91 -19.79 13.38
#